data_00e3a18f3cc7888a7147f4b1c08ca4da
#
_entry.id   00e3a18f3cc7888a7147f4b1c08ca4da
#
_cell.length_a   1.000
_cell.length_b   1.000
_cell.length_c   1.000
_cell.angle_alpha   90.00
_cell.angle_beta   90.00
_cell.angle_gamma   90.00
#
_symmetry.space_group_name_H-M   'P 1'
#
loop_
_entity.id
_entity.type
_entity.pdbx_description
1 polymer ?
#
loop_
_entity_poly.entity_id
_entity_poly.type
_entity_poly.pdbx_seq_one_letter_code
_entity_poly.pdbx_strand_id
1 'polypeptide(L)'
;FALAKIAHVLKASPARVLPECPHFGVCGGCVMQHLATDSQLAVKSRVLEDALKFIGGVQAQTFFAPIAGTPWHYRHRARLSARFVAKKGTVLVGFHEKKSSFIADIQSCAILPKKISNLLIPLRNLIGALSIFEHIPQIELAVGDAMTALVLRILAPLSDADETLLKEFADFHNVVFYLQEKGPD
;
A
#
# COMPACT_ATOMS: atom_id res chain seq x y z
N PHE A 1 1.94 -16.69 -24.81
CA PHE A 1 2.45 -15.60 -23.97
C PHE A 1 3.89 -15.89 -23.59
N ALA A 2 4.83 -14.98 -23.87
CA ALA A 2 6.18 -15.02 -23.34
C ALA A 2 6.26 -14.03 -22.14
N LEU A 3 6.66 -14.52 -20.98
CA LEU A 3 6.95 -13.71 -19.81
C LEU A 3 8.44 -13.40 -19.81
N ALA A 4 8.78 -12.11 -19.78
CA ALA A 4 10.15 -11.66 -19.72
C ALA A 4 10.38 -10.83 -18.43
N LYS A 5 11.58 -10.97 -17.86
CA LYS A 5 12.08 -10.18 -16.74
C LYS A 5 13.33 -9.46 -17.20
N ILE A 6 13.47 -8.17 -16.83
CA ILE A 6 14.69 -7.41 -17.10
C ILE A 6 15.82 -8.04 -16.30
N ALA A 7 16.82 -8.57 -16.99
CA ALA A 7 18.02 -9.11 -16.37
C ALA A 7 19.05 -8.01 -16.10
N HIS A 8 19.22 -7.08 -17.05
CA HIS A 8 20.22 -6.03 -16.99
C HIS A 8 19.78 -4.78 -17.75
N VAL A 9 20.20 -3.59 -17.30
CA VAL A 9 19.99 -2.32 -17.99
C VAL A 9 21.34 -1.86 -18.53
N LEU A 10 21.55 -2.02 -19.83
CA LEU A 10 22.83 -1.70 -20.48
C LEU A 10 23.10 -0.18 -20.51
N LYS A 11 22.05 0.61 -20.77
CA LYS A 11 22.12 2.09 -20.79
C LYS A 11 20.90 2.63 -20.06
N ALA A 12 21.14 3.24 -18.90
CA ALA A 12 20.08 3.87 -18.12
C ALA A 12 19.64 5.20 -18.76
N SER A 13 18.33 5.46 -18.70
CA SER A 13 17.80 6.79 -19.04
C SER A 13 18.31 7.83 -18.04
N PRO A 14 18.55 9.10 -18.44
CA PRO A 14 18.86 10.20 -17.51
C PRO A 14 17.77 10.42 -16.44
N ALA A 15 16.53 10.06 -16.76
CA ALA A 15 15.39 10.13 -15.82
C ALA A 15 15.34 8.97 -14.81
N ARG A 16 16.24 7.99 -14.91
CA ARG A 16 16.29 6.85 -14.00
C ARG A 16 16.93 7.24 -12.68
N VAL A 17 16.23 6.95 -11.60
CA VAL A 17 16.70 7.17 -10.23
C VAL A 17 16.69 5.86 -9.43
N LEU A 18 17.43 5.83 -8.34
CA LEU A 18 17.34 4.75 -7.38
C LEU A 18 16.01 4.88 -6.63
N PRO A 19 15.19 3.81 -6.57
CA PRO A 19 13.96 3.82 -5.78
C PRO A 19 14.23 4.10 -4.30
N GLU A 20 13.46 4.99 -3.68
CA GLU A 20 13.60 5.30 -2.26
C GLU A 20 13.08 4.15 -1.37
N CYS A 21 12.05 3.44 -1.83
CA CYS A 21 11.48 2.32 -1.09
C CYS A 21 12.32 1.05 -1.27
N PRO A 22 12.84 0.43 -0.18
CA PRO A 22 13.64 -0.79 -0.26
C PRO A 22 12.85 -2.00 -0.79
N HIS A 23 11.51 -1.92 -0.73
CA HIS A 23 10.62 -2.99 -1.18
C HIS A 23 10.17 -2.83 -2.64
N PHE A 24 10.67 -1.79 -3.33
CA PHE A 24 10.32 -1.57 -4.74
C PHE A 24 10.79 -2.74 -5.61
N GLY A 25 9.92 -3.18 -6.50
CA GLY A 25 10.17 -4.34 -7.38
C GLY A 25 9.61 -5.66 -6.86
N VAL A 26 9.50 -5.84 -5.54
CA VAL A 26 8.81 -6.97 -4.90
C VAL A 26 7.37 -6.58 -4.56
N CYS A 27 7.20 -5.51 -3.78
CA CYS A 27 5.88 -4.97 -3.44
C CYS A 27 5.18 -4.44 -4.70
N GLY A 28 3.92 -4.84 -4.90
CA GLY A 28 3.08 -4.43 -6.03
C GLY A 28 2.44 -3.04 -5.87
N GLY A 29 2.61 -2.39 -4.73
CA GLY A 29 1.98 -1.10 -4.43
C GLY A 29 2.49 0.09 -5.26
N CYS A 30 3.70 -0.02 -5.85
CA CYS A 30 4.34 1.04 -6.64
C CYS A 30 5.01 0.48 -7.89
N VAL A 31 4.90 1.22 -9.01
CA VAL A 31 5.44 0.77 -10.31
C VAL A 31 6.45 1.74 -10.94
N MET A 32 6.55 2.98 -10.46
CA MET A 32 7.30 4.04 -11.13
C MET A 32 8.44 4.67 -10.31
N GLN A 33 8.77 4.16 -9.12
CA GLN A 33 9.79 4.77 -8.25
C GLN A 33 11.21 4.80 -8.85
N HIS A 34 11.45 4.03 -9.90
CA HIS A 34 12.72 4.06 -10.65
C HIS A 34 12.83 5.25 -11.64
N LEU A 35 11.80 6.10 -11.69
CA LEU A 35 11.74 7.32 -12.50
C LEU A 35 11.75 8.55 -11.59
N ALA A 36 12.50 9.60 -11.97
CA ALA A 36 12.44 10.88 -11.31
C ALA A 36 11.01 11.45 -11.31
N THR A 37 10.61 12.17 -10.26
CA THR A 37 9.23 12.63 -10.05
C THR A 37 8.70 13.45 -11.22
N ASP A 38 9.50 14.39 -11.75
CA ASP A 38 9.09 15.21 -12.91
C ASP A 38 8.88 14.35 -14.15
N SER A 39 9.71 13.33 -14.34
CA SER A 39 9.56 12.37 -15.44
C SER A 39 8.31 11.50 -15.27
N GLN A 40 7.91 11.17 -14.01
CA GLN A 40 6.66 10.48 -13.76
C GLN A 40 5.45 11.34 -14.15
N LEU A 41 5.49 12.65 -13.86
CA LEU A 41 4.43 13.59 -14.25
C LEU A 41 4.35 13.70 -15.78
N ALA A 42 5.48 13.89 -16.45
CA ALA A 42 5.55 13.96 -17.90
C ALA A 42 4.97 12.71 -18.59
N VAL A 43 5.35 11.51 -18.10
CA VAL A 43 4.81 10.25 -18.63
C VAL A 43 3.29 10.15 -18.41
N LYS A 44 2.78 10.52 -17.24
CA LYS A 44 1.33 10.49 -16.95
C LYS A 44 0.56 11.47 -17.82
N SER A 45 1.08 12.69 -18.01
CA SER A 45 0.48 13.68 -18.93
C SER A 45 0.45 13.14 -20.36
N ARG A 46 1.55 12.56 -20.83
CA ARG A 46 1.61 11.96 -22.16
C ARG A 46 0.60 10.82 -22.35
N VAL A 47 0.42 9.95 -21.35
CA VAL A 47 -0.60 8.88 -21.39
C VAL A 47 -1.99 9.47 -21.54
N LEU A 48 -2.31 10.57 -20.84
CA LEU A 48 -3.59 11.27 -21.00
C LEU A 48 -3.77 11.83 -22.41
N GLU A 49 -2.77 12.52 -22.93
CA GLU A 49 -2.78 13.07 -24.29
C GLU A 49 -3.00 11.96 -25.34
N ASP A 50 -2.26 10.88 -25.25
CA ASP A 50 -2.37 9.74 -26.15
C ASP A 50 -3.74 9.06 -26.03
N ALA A 51 -4.27 8.91 -24.83
CA ALA A 51 -5.61 8.32 -24.61
C ALA A 51 -6.71 9.20 -25.23
N LEU A 52 -6.66 10.52 -25.05
CA LEU A 52 -7.61 11.44 -25.68
C LEU A 52 -7.53 11.35 -27.21
N LYS A 53 -6.32 11.37 -27.76
CA LYS A 53 -6.10 11.38 -29.21
C LYS A 53 -6.46 10.05 -29.87
N PHE A 54 -5.91 8.93 -29.37
CA PHE A 54 -5.97 7.63 -30.06
C PHE A 54 -7.15 6.76 -29.64
N ILE A 55 -7.66 6.93 -28.41
CA ILE A 55 -8.82 6.17 -27.94
C ILE A 55 -10.08 7.00 -28.03
N GLY A 56 -10.04 8.24 -27.53
CA GLY A 56 -11.19 9.13 -27.51
C GLY A 56 -11.46 9.85 -28.85
N GLY A 57 -10.50 9.89 -29.79
CA GLY A 57 -10.63 10.65 -31.03
C GLY A 57 -10.77 12.16 -30.80
N VAL A 58 -10.43 12.65 -29.61
CA VAL A 58 -10.60 14.03 -29.18
C VAL A 58 -9.26 14.76 -29.22
N GLN A 59 -9.26 15.98 -29.74
CA GLN A 59 -8.11 16.86 -29.71
C GLN A 59 -8.40 18.03 -28.76
N ALA A 60 -7.72 18.05 -27.62
CA ALA A 60 -7.85 19.13 -26.65
C ALA A 60 -7.22 20.42 -27.21
N GLN A 61 -7.91 21.55 -27.03
CA GLN A 61 -7.39 22.86 -27.45
C GLN A 61 -6.26 23.34 -26.53
N THR A 62 -6.31 22.96 -25.27
CA THR A 62 -5.29 23.36 -24.26
C THR A 62 -5.10 22.22 -23.25
N PHE A 63 -3.85 21.98 -22.90
CA PHE A 63 -3.47 21.14 -21.77
C PHE A 63 -2.96 22.04 -20.65
N PHE A 64 -3.61 21.98 -19.50
CA PHE A 64 -3.11 22.65 -18.30
C PHE A 64 -1.92 21.88 -17.70
N ALA A 65 -1.07 22.61 -16.98
CA ALA A 65 0.01 21.99 -16.24
C ALA A 65 -0.55 21.00 -15.21
N PRO A 66 0.07 19.82 -15.01
CA PRO A 66 -0.39 18.85 -14.05
C PRO A 66 -0.28 19.40 -12.63
N ILE A 67 -1.29 19.14 -11.79
CA ILE A 67 -1.24 19.42 -10.37
C ILE A 67 -0.46 18.29 -9.70
N ALA A 68 0.65 18.64 -9.05
CA ALA A 68 1.51 17.71 -8.34
C ALA A 68 1.49 17.98 -6.83
N GLY A 69 1.44 16.92 -6.04
CA GLY A 69 1.63 16.95 -4.59
C GLY A 69 3.03 16.46 -4.20
N THR A 70 3.22 16.21 -2.89
CA THR A 70 4.45 15.60 -2.39
C THR A 70 4.66 14.21 -2.98
N PRO A 71 5.89 13.83 -3.37
CA PRO A 71 6.13 12.52 -3.99
C PRO A 71 6.07 11.36 -3.01
N TRP A 72 6.20 11.65 -1.71
CA TRP A 72 6.26 10.66 -0.63
C TRP A 72 5.24 10.99 0.45
N HIS A 73 4.86 9.96 1.23
CA HIS A 73 3.94 10.07 2.38
C HIS A 73 2.55 10.64 2.06
N TYR A 74 2.13 10.59 0.80
CA TYR A 74 0.88 11.18 0.30
C TYR A 74 -0.34 10.26 0.41
N ARG A 75 -0.15 8.96 0.64
CA ARG A 75 -1.24 7.98 0.58
C ARG A 75 -1.93 7.83 1.93
N HIS A 76 -2.93 8.66 2.17
CA HIS A 76 -3.70 8.70 3.42
C HIS A 76 -4.75 7.60 3.56
N ARG A 77 -5.08 6.87 2.48
CA ARG A 77 -5.99 5.72 2.51
C ARG A 77 -5.34 4.54 1.81
N ALA A 78 -5.37 3.38 2.46
CA ALA A 78 -4.85 2.15 1.87
C ALA A 78 -5.59 0.93 2.43
N ARG A 79 -5.54 -0.14 1.65
CA ARG A 79 -5.99 -1.47 2.04
C ARG A 79 -4.77 -2.36 2.10
N LEU A 80 -4.48 -2.88 3.28
CA LEU A 80 -3.41 -3.84 3.51
C LEU A 80 -4.03 -5.22 3.63
N SER A 81 -3.35 -6.22 3.11
CA SER A 81 -3.69 -7.62 3.34
C SER A 81 -2.93 -8.12 4.55
N ALA A 82 -3.55 -8.99 5.35
CA ALA A 82 -2.91 -9.70 6.43
C ALA A 82 -3.04 -11.21 6.21
N ARG A 83 -1.98 -11.98 6.51
CA ARG A 83 -1.98 -13.43 6.39
C ARG A 83 -0.90 -14.05 7.25
N PHE A 84 -1.24 -15.11 7.96
CA PHE A 84 -0.26 -15.97 8.61
C PHE A 84 0.51 -16.78 7.56
N VAL A 85 1.82 -16.76 7.67
CA VAL A 85 2.73 -17.50 6.79
C VAL A 85 3.47 -18.57 7.61
N ALA A 86 2.98 -19.80 7.57
CA ALA A 86 3.51 -20.90 8.39
C ALA A 86 5.01 -21.10 8.22
N LYS A 87 5.55 -20.99 6.99
CA LYS A 87 7.00 -21.09 6.74
C LYS A 87 7.83 -20.03 7.45
N LYS A 88 7.24 -18.89 7.81
CA LYS A 88 7.91 -17.80 8.53
C LYS A 88 7.54 -17.77 10.01
N GLY A 89 6.51 -18.52 10.42
CA GLY A 89 5.98 -18.52 11.78
C GLY A 89 5.40 -17.17 12.21
N THR A 90 4.95 -16.34 11.26
CA THR A 90 4.47 -14.99 11.57
C THR A 90 3.36 -14.53 10.62
N VAL A 91 2.58 -13.56 11.07
CA VAL A 91 1.63 -12.83 10.22
C VAL A 91 2.41 -11.80 9.39
N LEU A 92 2.12 -11.72 8.10
CA LEU A 92 2.54 -10.61 7.25
C LEU A 92 1.40 -9.63 7.10
N VAL A 93 1.71 -8.33 7.18
CA VAL A 93 0.78 -7.23 6.91
C VAL A 93 1.41 -6.31 5.86
N GLY A 94 0.71 -6.09 4.75
CA GLY A 94 1.24 -5.27 3.67
C GLY A 94 0.43 -5.35 2.39
N PHE A 95 1.04 -4.91 1.30
CA PHE A 95 0.48 -5.04 -0.04
C PHE A 95 0.85 -6.38 -0.66
N HIS A 96 0.09 -6.81 -1.66
CA HIS A 96 0.48 -7.98 -2.44
C HIS A 96 1.81 -7.75 -3.18
N GLU A 97 2.55 -8.82 -3.39
CA GLU A 97 3.70 -8.82 -4.28
C GLU A 97 3.26 -8.52 -5.72
N LYS A 98 4.18 -8.06 -6.51
CA LYS A 98 3.94 -7.74 -7.93
C LYS A 98 3.56 -9.00 -8.71
N LYS A 99 2.37 -9.00 -9.32
CA LYS A 99 1.83 -10.14 -10.10
C LYS A 99 1.71 -11.45 -9.30
N SER A 100 1.42 -11.36 -8.02
CA SER A 100 1.32 -12.49 -7.10
C SER A 100 0.16 -12.29 -6.13
N SER A 101 -0.35 -13.38 -5.57
CA SER A 101 -1.30 -13.38 -4.45
C SER A 101 -0.62 -13.41 -3.08
N PHE A 102 0.71 -13.48 -3.03
CA PHE A 102 1.46 -13.41 -1.79
C PHE A 102 1.53 -11.99 -1.26
N ILE A 103 1.65 -11.85 0.06
CA ILE A 103 1.85 -10.56 0.71
C ILE A 103 3.35 -10.28 0.75
N ALA A 104 3.74 -9.10 0.26
CA ALA A 104 5.12 -8.65 0.35
C ALA A 104 5.52 -8.43 1.81
N ASP A 105 6.66 -8.99 2.19
CA ASP A 105 7.22 -8.82 3.53
C ASP A 105 7.86 -7.44 3.66
N ILE A 106 7.01 -6.44 3.90
CA ILE A 106 7.42 -5.04 4.01
C ILE A 106 7.54 -4.63 5.48
N GLN A 107 8.56 -3.86 5.80
CA GLN A 107 8.78 -3.30 7.14
C GLN A 107 8.45 -1.81 7.19
N SER A 108 8.41 -1.16 6.03
CA SER A 108 8.13 0.26 5.87
C SER A 108 7.45 0.53 4.54
N CYS A 109 6.87 1.71 4.38
CA CYS A 109 6.26 2.13 3.12
C CYS A 109 6.48 3.63 2.90
N ALA A 110 7.25 3.99 1.87
CA ALA A 110 7.61 5.37 1.58
C ALA A 110 6.42 6.25 1.12
N ILE A 111 5.31 5.66 0.67
CA ILE A 111 4.14 6.43 0.23
C ILE A 111 3.07 6.61 1.31
N LEU A 112 3.06 5.77 2.36
CA LEU A 112 2.18 5.97 3.51
C LEU A 112 2.73 7.07 4.43
N PRO A 113 1.87 7.83 5.15
CA PRO A 113 2.33 8.74 6.19
C PRO A 113 3.29 8.04 7.16
N LYS A 114 4.33 8.74 7.62
CA LYS A 114 5.39 8.14 8.46
C LYS A 114 4.83 7.39 9.67
N LYS A 115 3.82 7.97 10.36
CA LYS A 115 3.17 7.31 11.49
C LYS A 115 2.57 5.94 11.12
N ILE A 116 2.00 5.82 9.93
CA ILE A 116 1.41 4.55 9.46
C ILE A 116 2.49 3.57 8.98
N SER A 117 3.50 4.08 8.28
CA SER A 117 4.65 3.27 7.89
C SER A 117 5.30 2.60 9.11
N ASN A 118 5.42 3.32 10.22
CA ASN A 118 5.97 2.82 11.47
C ASN A 118 5.03 1.83 12.20
N LEU A 119 3.74 1.83 11.87
CA LEU A 119 2.77 0.87 12.44
C LEU A 119 2.77 -0.49 11.74
N LEU A 120 3.42 -0.68 10.59
CA LEU A 120 3.38 -1.94 9.86
C LEU A 120 3.87 -3.12 10.70
N ILE A 121 4.98 -2.98 11.41
CA ILE A 121 5.51 -4.03 12.29
C ILE A 121 4.67 -4.17 13.57
N PRO A 122 4.33 -3.10 14.31
CA PRO A 122 3.41 -3.22 15.43
C PRO A 122 2.07 -3.88 15.07
N LEU A 123 1.45 -3.53 13.93
CA LEU A 123 0.22 -4.18 13.46
C LEU A 123 0.42 -5.66 13.16
N ARG A 124 1.54 -6.04 12.56
CA ARG A 124 1.90 -7.44 12.33
C ARG A 124 1.94 -8.23 13.65
N ASN A 125 2.58 -7.65 14.68
CA ASN A 125 2.69 -8.26 16.00
C ASN A 125 1.32 -8.35 16.70
N LEU A 126 0.54 -7.26 16.65
CA LEU A 126 -0.82 -7.24 17.19
C LEU A 126 -1.68 -8.34 16.55
N ILE A 127 -1.78 -8.37 15.22
CA ILE A 127 -2.59 -9.37 14.52
C ILE A 127 -2.13 -10.77 14.86
N GLY A 128 -0.82 -11.00 14.94
CA GLY A 128 -0.25 -12.31 15.31
C GLY A 128 -0.53 -12.74 16.76
N ALA A 129 -0.85 -11.80 17.66
CA ALA A 129 -1.20 -12.07 19.06
C ALA A 129 -2.70 -12.33 19.27
N LEU A 130 -3.57 -11.96 18.31
CA LEU A 130 -5.00 -12.21 18.41
C LEU A 130 -5.32 -13.70 18.25
N SER A 131 -6.31 -14.19 18.98
CA SER A 131 -6.77 -15.57 18.87
C SER A 131 -7.28 -15.94 17.48
N ILE A 132 -7.77 -14.95 16.74
CA ILE A 132 -8.31 -15.07 15.38
C ILE A 132 -7.33 -14.63 14.28
N PHE A 133 -6.02 -14.68 14.50
CA PHE A 133 -5.00 -14.14 13.59
C PHE A 133 -5.08 -14.66 12.14
N GLU A 134 -5.58 -15.89 11.92
CA GLU A 134 -5.79 -16.46 10.58
C GLU A 134 -7.10 -15.96 9.92
N HIS A 135 -7.98 -15.33 10.69
CA HIS A 135 -9.30 -14.86 10.28
C HIS A 135 -9.37 -13.34 10.08
N ILE A 136 -8.23 -12.68 9.95
CA ILE A 136 -8.12 -11.25 9.65
C ILE A 136 -7.41 -11.05 8.30
N PRO A 137 -8.15 -11.12 7.16
CA PRO A 137 -7.52 -11.07 5.84
C PRO A 137 -7.12 -9.66 5.41
N GLN A 138 -7.67 -8.61 6.04
CA GLN A 138 -7.55 -7.25 5.54
C GLN A 138 -7.62 -6.21 6.65
N ILE A 139 -6.82 -5.16 6.48
CA ILE A 139 -6.82 -3.95 7.29
C ILE A 139 -6.97 -2.77 6.34
N GLU A 140 -8.05 -2.00 6.44
CA GLU A 140 -8.15 -0.71 5.76
C GLU A 140 -7.67 0.39 6.70
N LEU A 141 -6.94 1.33 6.16
CA LEU A 141 -6.49 2.49 6.92
C LEU A 141 -6.97 3.78 6.27
N ALA A 142 -7.36 4.74 7.10
CA ALA A 142 -7.70 6.09 6.72
C ALA A 142 -7.08 7.08 7.73
N VAL A 143 -6.26 7.99 7.21
CA VAL A 143 -5.56 9.00 7.99
C VAL A 143 -6.21 10.34 7.72
N GLY A 144 -6.89 10.87 8.72
CA GLY A 144 -7.41 12.23 8.75
C GLY A 144 -6.52 13.14 9.58
N ASP A 145 -6.90 14.41 9.65
CA ASP A 145 -6.18 15.44 10.42
C ASP A 145 -6.31 15.21 11.94
N ALA A 146 -7.51 14.84 12.39
CA ALA A 146 -7.82 14.64 13.80
C ALA A 146 -7.59 13.20 14.27
N MET A 147 -7.77 12.21 13.40
CA MET A 147 -7.76 10.80 13.79
C MET A 147 -7.20 9.89 12.71
N THR A 148 -6.74 8.72 13.11
CA THR A 148 -6.38 7.62 12.23
C THR A 148 -7.30 6.44 12.50
N ALA A 149 -8.03 6.02 11.50
CA ALA A 149 -8.94 4.87 11.57
C ALA A 149 -8.29 3.64 10.91
N LEU A 150 -8.45 2.50 11.58
CA LEU A 150 -8.06 1.18 11.11
C LEU A 150 -9.30 0.28 11.12
N VAL A 151 -9.73 -0.19 9.96
CA VAL A 151 -10.85 -1.13 9.84
C VAL A 151 -10.29 -2.52 9.70
N LEU A 152 -10.51 -3.37 10.68
CA LEU A 152 -10.16 -4.79 10.64
C LEU A 152 -11.33 -5.58 10.04
N ARG A 153 -11.10 -6.24 8.93
CA ARG A 153 -12.03 -7.25 8.45
C ARG A 153 -11.80 -8.53 9.24
N ILE A 154 -12.81 -8.94 10.00
CA ILE A 154 -12.77 -10.15 10.82
C ILE A 154 -13.74 -11.19 10.25
N LEU A 155 -13.31 -12.46 10.21
CA LEU A 155 -14.10 -13.60 9.73
C LEU A 155 -14.48 -14.54 10.87
N ALA A 156 -14.09 -14.22 12.10
CA ALA A 156 -14.46 -14.90 13.33
C ALA A 156 -14.67 -13.86 14.45
N PRO A 157 -15.47 -14.16 15.48
CA PRO A 157 -15.68 -13.24 16.60
C PRO A 157 -14.39 -13.06 17.41
N LEU A 158 -14.22 -11.86 17.96
CA LEU A 158 -13.14 -11.55 18.91
C LEU A 158 -13.47 -12.14 20.29
N SER A 159 -12.44 -12.55 21.02
CA SER A 159 -12.52 -12.81 22.46
C SER A 159 -12.35 -11.50 23.26
N ASP A 160 -12.72 -11.53 24.54
CA ASP A 160 -12.50 -10.39 25.46
C ASP A 160 -11.02 -10.03 25.57
N ALA A 161 -10.13 -11.03 25.49
CA ALA A 161 -8.68 -10.81 25.45
C ALA A 161 -8.24 -10.10 24.17
N ASP A 162 -8.78 -10.47 23.02
CA ASP A 162 -8.50 -9.80 21.74
C ASP A 162 -8.95 -8.34 21.77
N GLU A 163 -10.15 -8.07 22.30
CA GLU A 163 -10.65 -6.71 22.44
C GLU A 163 -9.74 -5.87 23.35
N THR A 164 -9.21 -6.45 24.42
CA THR A 164 -8.29 -5.77 25.33
C THR A 164 -7.00 -5.41 24.58
N LEU A 165 -6.40 -6.32 23.83
CA LEU A 165 -5.21 -6.06 23.02
C LEU A 165 -5.45 -4.96 21.99
N LEU A 166 -6.61 -4.95 21.32
CA LEU A 166 -6.97 -3.89 20.36
C LEU A 166 -7.12 -2.54 21.04
N LYS A 167 -7.73 -2.46 22.23
CA LYS A 167 -7.89 -1.22 23.01
C LYS A 167 -6.52 -0.66 23.45
N GLU A 168 -5.68 -1.50 24.03
CA GLU A 168 -4.33 -1.13 24.45
C GLU A 168 -3.48 -0.60 23.29
N PHE A 169 -3.55 -1.29 22.14
CA PHE A 169 -2.86 -0.85 20.93
C PHE A 169 -3.41 0.49 20.42
N ALA A 170 -4.74 0.66 20.42
CA ALA A 170 -5.41 1.88 19.98
C ALA A 170 -4.97 3.09 20.80
N ASP A 171 -4.96 2.94 22.13
CA ASP A 171 -4.55 3.99 23.07
C ASP A 171 -3.06 4.34 22.90
N PHE A 172 -2.19 3.31 22.83
CA PHE A 172 -0.75 3.52 22.73
C PHE A 172 -0.34 4.22 21.41
N HIS A 173 -1.00 3.85 20.30
CA HIS A 173 -0.65 4.37 18.97
C HIS A 173 -1.53 5.53 18.50
N ASN A 174 -2.49 5.97 19.31
CA ASN A 174 -3.48 6.99 18.96
C ASN A 174 -4.17 6.70 17.62
N VAL A 175 -4.83 5.53 17.56
CA VAL A 175 -5.62 5.07 16.41
C VAL A 175 -7.00 4.59 16.90
N VAL A 176 -7.96 4.50 16.00
CA VAL A 176 -9.29 3.95 16.29
C VAL A 176 -9.52 2.72 15.44
N PHE A 177 -9.90 1.61 16.07
CA PHE A 177 -10.31 0.42 15.36
C PHE A 177 -11.81 0.41 15.07
N TYR A 178 -12.15 -0.02 13.87
CA TYR A 178 -13.49 -0.42 13.47
C TYR A 178 -13.43 -1.88 13.04
N LEU A 179 -14.48 -2.62 13.32
CA LEU A 179 -14.59 -4.04 12.95
C LEU A 179 -15.59 -4.19 11.80
N GLN A 180 -15.21 -4.97 10.81
CA GLN A 180 -16.06 -5.34 9.69
C GLN A 180 -16.20 -6.86 9.64
N GLU A 181 -17.36 -7.37 10.07
CA GLU A 181 -17.64 -8.81 10.15
C GLU A 181 -18.07 -9.42 8.82
N LYS A 182 -18.65 -8.61 7.91
CA LYS A 182 -19.11 -9.04 6.58
C LYS A 182 -18.37 -8.32 5.48
N GLY A 183 -18.44 -8.86 4.25
CA GLY A 183 -17.93 -8.14 3.08
C GLY A 183 -18.68 -6.81 2.87
N PRO A 184 -18.15 -5.91 2.02
CA PRO A 184 -18.92 -4.77 1.58
C PRO A 184 -20.17 -5.30 0.86
N ASP A 185 -21.34 -4.96 1.40
CA ASP A 185 -22.61 -5.18 0.70
C ASP A 185 -22.75 -4.16 -0.42
#